data_6abe0f37b2a6865ed2f2738c78e13c49
#
_entry.id   6abe0f37b2a6865ed2f2738c78e13c49
#
_cell.length_a   1.000
_cell.length_b   1.000
_cell.length_c   1.000
_cell.angle_alpha   90.00
_cell.angle_beta   90.00
_cell.angle_gamma   90.00
#
_symmetry.space_group_name_H-M   'P 1'
#
loop_
_entity.id
_entity.type
_entity.pdbx_description
1 polymer ?
#
loop_
_entity_poly.entity_id
_entity_poly.type
_entity_poly.pdbx_seq_one_letter_code
_entity_poly.pdbx_strand_id
1 'polypeptide(L)'
;MKLNESYVKGLKALDNPIFNSGSDKKICYLPDYSRGRLYEDITRIDFNQLFLYIQIGLFDEGLIGEEFRDDIESIQWFLKNRKELKLLPSGEYQKCKIHCNSLYMKIKSPYVVEYVDMFYNDLIQKYGDLIIYNDTDVLYLNINKVSFQTKEWISELKDYNYDIEFINYFYIEGRKKYIEQEESGLMHTKGFRDEVKKQNLLNIVKREIRRRKLDKLGI
;
A
#
# COMPACT_ATOMS: atom_id res chain seq x y z
N MET A 1 9.30 -9.84 10.08
CA MET A 1 7.85 -10.06 9.86
C MET A 1 7.61 -11.55 9.89
N LYS A 2 6.60 -12.03 10.62
CA LYS A 2 6.20 -13.43 10.58
C LYS A 2 5.08 -13.58 9.53
N LEU A 3 5.22 -14.53 8.60
CA LEU A 3 4.17 -14.79 7.62
C LEU A 3 2.97 -15.48 8.27
N ASN A 4 1.78 -15.26 7.73
CA ASN A 4 0.58 -15.97 8.15
C ASN A 4 0.67 -17.44 7.75
N GLU A 5 0.65 -18.33 8.72
CA GLU A 5 0.84 -19.78 8.53
C GLU A 5 -0.22 -20.40 7.62
N SER A 6 -1.47 -19.91 7.66
CA SER A 6 -2.55 -20.42 6.82
C SER A 6 -2.31 -20.08 5.34
N TYR A 7 -1.77 -18.87 5.05
CA TYR A 7 -1.42 -18.48 3.68
C TYR A 7 -0.24 -19.30 3.16
N VAL A 8 0.81 -19.45 3.98
CA VAL A 8 1.97 -20.29 3.63
C VAL A 8 1.53 -21.73 3.32
N LYS A 9 0.65 -22.32 4.14
CA LYS A 9 0.11 -23.64 3.90
C LYS A 9 -0.70 -23.70 2.60
N GLY A 10 -1.51 -22.69 2.32
CA GLY A 10 -2.25 -22.57 1.06
C GLY A 10 -1.30 -22.50 -0.14
N LEU A 11 -0.26 -21.70 -0.06
CA LEU A 11 0.75 -21.56 -1.13
C LEU A 11 1.51 -22.88 -1.38
N LYS A 12 1.89 -23.62 -0.32
CA LYS A 12 2.55 -24.94 -0.44
C LYS A 12 1.65 -26.00 -1.09
N ALA A 13 0.34 -25.80 -1.07
CA ALA A 13 -0.62 -26.67 -1.73
C ALA A 13 -0.87 -26.32 -3.21
N LEU A 14 -0.34 -25.20 -3.70
CA LEU A 14 -0.44 -24.81 -5.10
C LEU A 14 0.62 -25.53 -5.94
N ASP A 15 0.18 -26.39 -6.86
CA ASP A 15 1.05 -26.95 -7.89
C ASP A 15 1.38 -25.90 -8.93
N ASN A 16 2.60 -25.34 -8.89
CA ASN A 16 3.11 -24.36 -9.84
C ASN A 16 2.18 -23.13 -10.06
N PRO A 17 2.16 -22.14 -9.15
CA PRO A 17 1.40 -20.93 -9.36
C PRO A 17 1.89 -20.20 -10.62
N ILE A 18 0.99 -20.03 -11.57
CA ILE A 18 1.31 -19.39 -12.85
C ILE A 18 1.38 -17.88 -12.62
N PHE A 19 2.53 -17.29 -12.95
CA PHE A 19 2.67 -15.84 -13.00
C PHE A 19 1.82 -15.29 -14.15
N ASN A 20 0.55 -14.98 -13.86
CA ASN A 20 -0.28 -14.27 -14.81
C ASN A 20 0.15 -12.79 -14.83
N SER A 21 0.59 -12.31 -15.99
CA SER A 21 0.91 -10.89 -16.22
C SER A 21 -0.26 -9.93 -15.94
N GLY A 22 -1.45 -10.47 -15.66
CA GLY A 22 -2.63 -9.74 -15.19
C GLY A 22 -2.72 -9.56 -13.68
N SER A 23 -1.76 -10.08 -12.90
CA SER A 23 -1.74 -10.03 -11.43
C SER A 23 -1.66 -8.60 -10.86
N ASP A 24 -1.08 -7.65 -11.59
CA ASP A 24 -1.12 -6.23 -11.21
C ASP A 24 -2.55 -5.68 -11.00
N LYS A 25 -3.56 -6.33 -11.58
CA LYS A 25 -4.97 -5.95 -11.40
C LYS A 25 -5.54 -6.46 -10.06
N LYS A 26 -5.00 -7.56 -9.52
CA LYS A 26 -5.47 -8.16 -8.28
C LYS A 26 -5.06 -7.33 -7.05
N ILE A 27 -3.89 -6.70 -7.10
CA ILE A 27 -3.30 -5.96 -5.97
C ILE A 27 -3.84 -4.53 -5.85
N CYS A 28 -4.77 -4.13 -6.70
CA CYS A 28 -5.38 -2.81 -6.65
C CYS A 28 -6.90 -2.96 -6.54
N TYR A 29 -7.41 -2.82 -5.32
CA TYR A 29 -8.84 -2.84 -5.04
C TYR A 29 -9.40 -1.43 -5.09
N LEU A 30 -10.38 -1.21 -5.95
CA LEU A 30 -11.15 0.03 -6.07
C LEU A 30 -12.62 -0.35 -6.14
N PRO A 31 -13.36 -0.23 -5.03
CA PRO A 31 -14.81 -0.43 -5.05
C PRO A 31 -15.50 0.58 -5.98
N ASP A 32 -16.51 0.17 -6.70
CA ASP A 32 -17.26 1.06 -7.60
C ASP A 32 -17.86 2.27 -6.84
N TYR A 33 -18.27 2.07 -5.60
CA TYR A 33 -18.79 3.14 -4.75
C TYR A 33 -17.75 4.21 -4.37
N SER A 34 -16.47 3.92 -4.49
CA SER A 34 -15.38 4.86 -4.12
C SER A 34 -15.03 5.84 -5.21
N ARG A 35 -15.27 5.47 -6.47
CA ARG A 35 -14.85 6.27 -7.63
C ARG A 35 -15.61 7.58 -7.74
N GLY A 36 -14.89 8.67 -8.00
CA GLY A 36 -15.47 10.00 -8.16
C GLY A 36 -15.94 10.64 -6.84
N ARG A 37 -15.57 10.08 -5.69
CA ARG A 37 -15.97 10.60 -4.38
C ARG A 37 -14.83 11.30 -3.66
N LEU A 38 -15.19 12.29 -2.86
CA LEU A 38 -14.32 12.97 -1.90
C LEU A 38 -14.64 12.42 -0.51
N TYR A 39 -13.64 11.82 0.13
CA TYR A 39 -13.68 11.34 1.51
C TYR A 39 -13.02 12.34 2.44
N GLU A 40 -13.43 12.36 3.71
CA GLU A 40 -12.87 13.20 4.75
C GLU A 40 -12.40 12.37 5.94
N ASP A 41 -11.34 12.85 6.62
CA ASP A 41 -10.84 12.27 7.88
C ASP A 41 -10.58 10.76 7.77
N ILE A 42 -9.81 10.37 6.77
CA ILE A 42 -9.50 8.97 6.49
C ILE A 42 -8.14 8.56 7.07
N THR A 43 -7.95 7.26 7.25
CA THR A 43 -6.68 6.65 7.63
C THR A 43 -6.01 6.01 6.42
N ARG A 44 -4.74 6.34 6.19
CA ARG A 44 -3.84 5.71 5.24
C ARG A 44 -2.86 4.81 5.98
N ILE A 45 -2.75 3.57 5.56
CA ILE A 45 -1.76 2.61 6.04
C ILE A 45 -0.80 2.30 4.90
N ASP A 46 0.46 2.61 5.08
CA ASP A 46 1.54 2.30 4.14
C ASP A 46 2.33 1.10 4.67
N PHE A 47 2.17 -0.06 4.03
CA PHE A 47 2.92 -1.27 4.37
C PHE A 47 4.33 -1.17 3.79
N ASN A 48 5.22 -0.65 4.56
CA ASN A 48 6.60 -0.37 4.21
C ASN A 48 7.32 -1.57 3.57
N GLN A 49 7.48 -1.55 2.23
CA GLN A 49 8.18 -2.60 1.49
C GLN A 49 7.55 -4.00 1.67
N LEU A 50 6.23 -4.08 1.72
CA LEU A 50 5.47 -5.31 1.97
C LEU A 50 5.99 -6.49 1.13
N PHE A 51 6.18 -6.28 -0.16
CA PHE A 51 6.62 -7.32 -1.09
C PHE A 51 8.00 -7.89 -0.77
N LEU A 52 8.95 -7.04 -0.37
CA LEU A 52 10.30 -7.48 -0.01
C LEU A 52 10.28 -8.30 1.29
N TYR A 53 9.48 -7.90 2.26
CA TYR A 53 9.32 -8.67 3.50
C TYR A 53 8.67 -10.03 3.25
N ILE A 54 7.63 -10.09 2.42
CA ILE A 54 6.97 -11.34 2.05
C ILE A 54 7.97 -12.24 1.31
N GLN A 55 8.76 -11.69 0.40
CA GLN A 55 9.74 -12.44 -0.37
C GLN A 55 10.79 -13.12 0.52
N ILE A 56 11.31 -12.41 1.53
CA ILE A 56 12.20 -12.99 2.54
C ILE A 56 11.51 -14.12 3.29
N GLY A 57 10.30 -13.88 3.81
CA GLY A 57 9.57 -14.89 4.56
C GLY A 57 9.26 -16.15 3.73
N LEU A 58 8.96 -16.00 2.45
CA LEU A 58 8.72 -17.14 1.54
C LEU A 58 10.02 -17.89 1.21
N PHE A 59 11.17 -17.21 1.18
CA PHE A 59 12.46 -17.85 1.08
C PHE A 59 12.76 -18.71 2.33
N ASP A 60 12.53 -18.16 3.52
CA ASP A 60 12.69 -18.89 4.79
C ASP A 60 11.75 -20.12 4.87
N GLU A 61 10.61 -20.09 4.20
CA GLU A 61 9.67 -21.19 4.10
C GLU A 61 9.96 -22.19 2.95
N GLY A 62 11.05 -21.98 2.19
CA GLY A 62 11.47 -22.83 1.07
C GLY A 62 10.59 -22.74 -0.18
N LEU A 63 9.80 -21.67 -0.32
CA LEU A 63 8.94 -21.40 -1.49
C LEU A 63 9.66 -20.54 -2.56
N ILE A 64 10.85 -20.05 -2.25
CA ILE A 64 11.77 -19.39 -3.17
C ILE A 64 13.08 -20.19 -3.13
N GLY A 65 13.67 -20.46 -4.31
CA GLY A 65 14.81 -21.35 -4.44
C GLY A 65 16.09 -20.78 -3.83
N GLU A 66 16.97 -21.67 -3.41
CA GLU A 66 18.27 -21.35 -2.79
C GLU A 66 19.22 -20.60 -3.74
N GLU A 67 19.01 -20.67 -5.04
CA GLU A 67 19.76 -19.91 -6.03
C GLU A 67 19.61 -18.38 -5.88
N PHE A 68 18.62 -17.91 -5.13
CA PHE A 68 18.38 -16.50 -4.84
C PHE A 68 18.90 -16.04 -3.47
N ARG A 69 19.67 -16.88 -2.74
CA ARG A 69 20.15 -16.58 -1.39
C ARG A 69 20.85 -15.23 -1.29
N ASP A 70 21.81 -14.95 -2.16
CA ASP A 70 22.60 -13.69 -2.14
C ASP A 70 21.69 -12.46 -2.41
N ASP A 71 20.71 -12.62 -3.30
CA ASP A 71 19.72 -11.57 -3.59
C ASP A 71 18.85 -11.30 -2.37
N ILE A 72 18.39 -12.35 -1.67
CA ILE A 72 17.60 -12.26 -0.44
C ILE A 72 18.41 -11.62 0.69
N GLU A 73 19.67 -12.00 0.89
CA GLU A 73 20.56 -11.40 1.89
C GLU A 73 20.76 -9.90 1.63
N SER A 74 20.89 -9.50 0.37
CA SER A 74 20.98 -8.09 -0.03
C SER A 74 19.70 -7.32 0.32
N ILE A 75 18.53 -7.91 0.10
CA ILE A 75 17.23 -7.33 0.48
C ILE A 75 17.12 -7.24 2.01
N GLN A 76 17.51 -8.29 2.75
CA GLN A 76 17.49 -8.29 4.22
C GLN A 76 18.39 -7.20 4.78
N TRP A 77 19.60 -7.05 4.23
CA TRP A 77 20.52 -5.98 4.62
C TRP A 77 19.89 -4.59 4.42
N PHE A 78 19.29 -4.33 3.27
CA PHE A 78 18.60 -3.06 2.99
C PHE A 78 17.49 -2.78 3.99
N LEU A 79 16.60 -3.75 4.24
CA LEU A 79 15.48 -3.58 5.15
C LEU A 79 15.95 -3.31 6.59
N LYS A 80 17.02 -3.99 7.03
CA LYS A 80 17.64 -3.80 8.34
C LYS A 80 18.22 -2.39 8.50
N ASN A 81 18.92 -1.88 7.47
CA ASN A 81 19.64 -0.60 7.52
C ASN A 81 18.80 0.57 6.99
N ARG A 82 17.55 0.36 6.62
CA ARG A 82 16.68 1.33 5.93
C ARG A 82 16.55 2.66 6.67
N LYS A 83 16.42 2.64 8.00
CA LYS A 83 16.26 3.86 8.82
C LYS A 83 17.53 4.72 8.77
N GLU A 84 18.69 4.09 8.88
CA GLU A 84 19.99 4.77 8.82
C GLU A 84 20.26 5.33 7.43
N LEU A 85 19.98 4.54 6.38
CA LEU A 85 20.12 4.98 4.99
C LEU A 85 19.27 6.21 4.66
N LYS A 86 18.09 6.35 5.24
CA LYS A 86 17.24 7.54 5.07
C LYS A 86 17.86 8.82 5.64
N LEU A 87 18.76 8.70 6.62
CA LEU A 87 19.44 9.84 7.24
C LEU A 87 20.67 10.31 6.45
N LEU A 88 21.14 9.53 5.49
CA LEU A 88 22.30 9.86 4.68
C LEU A 88 21.94 10.90 3.59
N PRO A 89 22.72 11.97 3.45
CA PRO A 89 22.43 13.06 2.50
C PRO A 89 22.65 12.71 1.03
N SER A 90 23.26 11.59 0.74
CA SER A 90 23.81 11.22 -0.59
C SER A 90 22.84 10.51 -1.53
N GLY A 91 21.56 10.37 -1.17
CA GLY A 91 20.59 9.59 -1.96
C GLY A 91 20.84 8.08 -1.96
N GLU A 92 21.73 7.58 -1.06
CA GLU A 92 22.05 6.17 -0.89
C GLU A 92 20.80 5.32 -0.65
N TYR A 93 19.89 5.81 0.18
CA TYR A 93 18.60 5.16 0.40
C TYR A 93 17.87 4.87 -0.92
N GLN A 94 17.79 5.86 -1.81
CA GLN A 94 17.06 5.70 -3.07
C GLN A 94 17.76 4.71 -4.01
N LYS A 95 19.09 4.73 -4.05
CA LYS A 95 19.87 3.76 -4.84
C LYS A 95 19.65 2.34 -4.33
N CYS A 96 19.74 2.12 -3.01
CA CYS A 96 19.52 0.82 -2.39
C CYS A 96 18.05 0.35 -2.61
N LYS A 97 17.09 1.24 -2.49
CA LYS A 97 15.67 0.93 -2.76
C LYS A 97 15.46 0.48 -4.21
N ILE A 98 16.03 1.19 -5.18
CA ILE A 98 15.94 0.83 -6.62
C ILE A 98 16.61 -0.53 -6.85
N HIS A 99 17.80 -0.76 -6.27
CA HIS A 99 18.49 -2.03 -6.37
C HIS A 99 17.63 -3.18 -5.83
N CYS A 100 17.11 -3.07 -4.60
CA CYS A 100 16.26 -4.11 -4.01
C CYS A 100 14.96 -4.36 -4.81
N ASN A 101 14.37 -3.32 -5.39
CA ASN A 101 13.22 -3.50 -6.29
C ASN A 101 13.63 -4.25 -7.57
N SER A 102 14.86 -4.06 -8.08
CA SER A 102 15.35 -4.84 -9.22
C SER A 102 15.61 -6.31 -8.86
N LEU A 103 16.12 -6.59 -7.65
CA LEU A 103 16.26 -7.96 -7.14
C LEU A 103 14.88 -8.64 -6.97
N TYR A 104 13.90 -7.93 -6.42
CA TYR A 104 12.53 -8.42 -6.37
C TYR A 104 12.02 -8.83 -7.75
N MET A 105 12.23 -7.97 -8.76
CA MET A 105 11.83 -8.27 -10.14
C MET A 105 12.63 -9.41 -10.78
N LYS A 106 13.88 -9.62 -10.39
CA LYS A 106 14.72 -10.76 -10.82
C LYS A 106 14.18 -12.08 -10.30
N ILE A 107 13.85 -12.15 -9.02
CA ILE A 107 13.31 -13.35 -8.36
C ILE A 107 11.90 -13.68 -8.89
N LYS A 108 11.07 -12.67 -9.15
CA LYS A 108 9.71 -12.79 -9.74
C LYS A 108 8.88 -13.96 -9.21
N SER A 109 8.91 -14.21 -7.90
CA SER A 109 8.18 -15.33 -7.33
C SER A 109 6.66 -15.08 -7.43
N PRO A 110 5.89 -15.96 -8.10
CA PRO A 110 4.44 -15.85 -8.14
C PRO A 110 3.80 -16.01 -6.77
N TYR A 111 4.45 -16.72 -5.85
CA TYR A 111 3.99 -16.89 -4.47
C TYR A 111 3.89 -15.57 -3.70
N VAL A 112 4.74 -14.58 -4.01
CA VAL A 112 4.65 -13.25 -3.37
C VAL A 112 3.34 -12.57 -3.73
N VAL A 113 2.96 -12.61 -5.00
CA VAL A 113 1.72 -12.00 -5.49
C VAL A 113 0.50 -12.70 -4.91
N GLU A 114 0.50 -14.04 -4.92
CA GLU A 114 -0.60 -14.83 -4.35
C GLU A 114 -0.73 -14.59 -2.82
N TYR A 115 0.38 -14.48 -2.10
CA TYR A 115 0.34 -14.13 -0.67
C TYR A 115 -0.30 -12.76 -0.43
N VAL A 116 0.12 -11.75 -1.21
CA VAL A 116 -0.45 -10.39 -1.10
C VAL A 116 -1.93 -10.38 -1.46
N ASP A 117 -2.34 -11.15 -2.47
CA ASP A 117 -3.76 -11.30 -2.84
C ASP A 117 -4.58 -11.92 -1.70
N MET A 118 -4.09 -13.01 -1.08
CA MET A 118 -4.72 -13.61 0.10
C MET A 118 -4.83 -12.61 1.25
N PHE A 119 -3.76 -11.87 1.54
CA PHE A 119 -3.72 -10.87 2.59
C PHE A 119 -4.78 -9.78 2.38
N TYR A 120 -4.85 -9.18 1.16
CA TYR A 120 -5.85 -8.16 0.89
C TYR A 120 -7.27 -8.71 0.79
N ASN A 121 -7.46 -9.93 0.30
CA ASN A 121 -8.78 -10.57 0.28
C ASN A 121 -9.32 -10.78 1.70
N ASP A 122 -8.49 -11.20 2.65
CA ASP A 122 -8.87 -11.31 4.06
C ASP A 122 -9.27 -9.94 4.63
N LEU A 123 -8.47 -8.90 4.37
CA LEU A 123 -8.80 -7.54 4.82
C LEU A 123 -10.11 -7.05 4.20
N ILE A 124 -10.33 -7.30 2.91
CA ILE A 124 -11.57 -6.92 2.20
C ILE A 124 -12.77 -7.69 2.77
N GLN A 125 -12.62 -8.99 3.01
CA GLN A 125 -13.70 -9.79 3.61
C GLN A 125 -14.11 -9.28 4.99
N LYS A 126 -13.11 -8.91 5.81
CA LYS A 126 -13.33 -8.50 7.19
C LYS A 126 -13.75 -7.05 7.33
N TYR A 127 -13.25 -6.18 6.46
CA TYR A 127 -13.36 -4.72 6.60
C TYR A 127 -13.80 -4.00 5.32
N GLY A 128 -14.38 -4.72 4.35
CA GLY A 128 -14.67 -4.21 3.01
C GLY A 128 -15.44 -2.91 2.98
N ASP A 129 -16.42 -2.74 3.87
CA ASP A 129 -17.22 -1.52 3.98
C ASP A 129 -16.40 -0.27 4.39
N LEU A 130 -15.25 -0.50 4.99
CA LEU A 130 -14.36 0.57 5.44
C LEU A 130 -13.22 0.83 4.46
N ILE A 131 -12.93 -0.09 3.54
CA ILE A 131 -11.85 0.07 2.57
C ILE A 131 -12.32 0.95 1.42
N ILE A 132 -11.73 2.14 1.31
CA ILE A 132 -12.00 3.06 0.21
C ILE A 132 -11.20 2.65 -1.03
N TYR A 133 -9.94 2.30 -0.82
CA TYR A 133 -8.99 2.05 -1.89
C TYR A 133 -7.75 1.31 -1.38
N ASN A 134 -7.18 0.46 -2.22
CA ASN A 134 -5.86 -0.10 -2.02
C ASN A 134 -5.02 0.09 -3.29
N ASP A 135 -3.77 0.48 -3.14
CA ASP A 135 -2.80 0.63 -4.22
C ASP A 135 -1.49 -0.05 -3.84
N THR A 136 -1.35 -1.30 -4.23
CA THR A 136 -0.14 -2.11 -4.06
C THR A 136 0.16 -2.39 -2.58
N ASP A 137 0.83 -1.48 -1.90
CA ASP A 137 1.28 -1.53 -0.52
C ASP A 137 0.62 -0.46 0.38
N VAL A 138 -0.35 0.26 -0.15
CA VAL A 138 -1.06 1.31 0.58
C VAL A 138 -2.55 1.00 0.67
N LEU A 139 -3.12 1.12 1.87
CA LEU A 139 -4.52 0.92 2.16
C LEU A 139 -5.15 2.21 2.67
N TYR A 140 -6.27 2.62 2.08
CA TYR A 140 -7.07 3.78 2.48
C TYR A 140 -8.37 3.33 3.11
N LEU A 141 -8.64 3.80 4.33
CA LEU A 141 -9.79 3.40 5.14
C LEU A 141 -10.68 4.60 5.47
N ASN A 142 -11.97 4.42 5.32
CA ASN A 142 -12.98 5.39 5.77
C ASN A 142 -13.14 5.35 7.30
N ILE A 143 -12.06 5.64 8.00
CA ILE A 143 -11.98 5.67 9.46
C ILE A 143 -11.15 6.89 9.85
N ASN A 144 -11.71 7.71 10.73
CA ASN A 144 -10.99 8.83 11.30
C ASN A 144 -9.96 8.38 12.35
N LYS A 145 -9.06 9.29 12.72
CA LYS A 145 -7.97 9.08 13.69
C LYS A 145 -8.45 8.47 15.01
N VAL A 146 -9.51 9.01 15.59
CA VAL A 146 -10.02 8.57 16.90
C VAL A 146 -10.56 7.15 16.82
N SER A 147 -11.40 6.87 15.81
CA SER A 147 -11.97 5.54 15.60
C SER A 147 -10.91 4.50 15.23
N PHE A 148 -9.85 4.89 14.55
CA PHE A 148 -8.74 3.98 14.22
C PHE A 148 -7.96 3.56 15.47
N GLN A 149 -7.65 4.51 16.37
CA GLN A 149 -6.88 4.27 17.59
C GLN A 149 -7.61 3.39 18.60
N THR A 150 -8.94 3.33 18.56
CA THR A 150 -9.78 2.56 19.48
C THR A 150 -10.09 1.14 19.01
N LYS A 151 -9.73 0.77 17.78
CA LYS A 151 -10.06 -0.54 17.20
C LYS A 151 -8.91 -1.55 17.29
N GLU A 152 -9.28 -2.83 17.33
CA GLU A 152 -8.38 -3.99 17.39
C GLU A 152 -7.52 -4.20 16.12
N TRP A 153 -7.72 -3.41 15.08
CA TRP A 153 -6.98 -3.49 13.83
C TRP A 153 -5.46 -3.50 13.98
N ILE A 154 -4.97 -2.69 14.92
CA ILE A 154 -3.54 -2.56 15.19
C ILE A 154 -2.96 -3.91 15.62
N SER A 155 -3.76 -4.74 16.31
CA SER A 155 -3.31 -6.07 16.75
C SER A 155 -3.14 -7.05 15.59
N GLU A 156 -3.94 -6.94 14.54
CA GLU A 156 -3.88 -7.80 13.36
C GLU A 156 -2.75 -7.42 12.41
N LEU A 157 -2.39 -6.15 12.39
CA LEU A 157 -1.30 -5.64 11.56
C LEU A 157 0.07 -5.69 12.25
N LYS A 158 0.12 -6.10 13.53
CA LYS A 158 1.35 -6.07 14.36
C LYS A 158 2.54 -6.81 13.76
N ASP A 159 2.29 -7.83 12.94
CA ASP A 159 3.33 -8.63 12.31
C ASP A 159 3.88 -7.97 11.04
N TYR A 160 3.27 -6.88 10.58
CA TYR A 160 3.67 -6.13 9.40
C TYR A 160 4.38 -4.84 9.80
N ASN A 161 5.32 -4.41 8.97
CA ASN A 161 5.96 -3.11 9.12
C ASN A 161 5.16 -2.07 8.33
N TYR A 162 4.52 -1.14 9.03
CA TYR A 162 3.67 -0.13 8.41
C TYR A 162 3.80 1.23 9.09
N ASP A 163 3.50 2.27 8.33
CA ASP A 163 3.30 3.63 8.81
C ASP A 163 1.82 3.99 8.71
N ILE A 164 1.31 4.78 9.66
CA ILE A 164 -0.06 5.28 9.67
C ILE A 164 -0.03 6.78 9.45
N GLU A 165 -0.80 7.24 8.49
CA GLU A 165 -1.01 8.65 8.22
C GLU A 165 -2.50 8.98 8.23
N PHE A 166 -2.83 10.18 8.71
CA PHE A 166 -4.21 10.68 8.69
C PHE A 166 -4.34 11.72 7.59
N ILE A 167 -5.33 11.50 6.74
CA ILE A 167 -5.56 12.28 5.53
C ILE A 167 -6.87 13.06 5.70
N ASN A 168 -6.82 14.38 5.64
CA ASN A 168 -8.00 15.24 5.79
C ASN A 168 -9.00 15.04 4.66
N TYR A 169 -8.50 14.96 3.42
CA TYR A 169 -9.33 14.77 2.24
C TYR A 169 -8.67 13.83 1.24
N PHE A 170 -9.44 12.88 0.73
CA PHE A 170 -9.01 11.94 -0.29
C PHE A 170 -10.06 11.85 -1.41
N TYR A 171 -9.65 12.19 -2.62
CA TYR A 171 -10.47 12.05 -3.82
C TYR A 171 -9.87 11.02 -4.74
N ILE A 172 -10.68 10.06 -5.19
CA ILE A 172 -10.24 9.02 -6.11
C ILE A 172 -10.97 9.12 -7.44
N GLU A 173 -10.21 9.34 -8.52
CA GLU A 173 -10.69 9.37 -9.90
C GLU A 173 -10.75 7.95 -10.50
N GLY A 174 -9.79 7.11 -10.14
CA GLY A 174 -9.67 5.76 -10.65
C GLY A 174 -8.41 5.07 -10.14
N ARG A 175 -8.17 3.85 -10.63
CA ARG A 175 -6.98 3.09 -10.23
C ARG A 175 -5.70 3.90 -10.45
N LYS A 176 -4.90 4.02 -9.40
CA LYS A 176 -3.64 4.80 -9.38
C LYS A 176 -3.81 6.29 -9.76
N LYS A 177 -5.05 6.83 -9.67
CA LYS A 177 -5.35 8.24 -9.95
C LYS A 177 -6.14 8.84 -8.80
N TYR A 178 -5.47 9.63 -7.96
CA TYR A 178 -6.11 10.24 -6.81
C TYR A 178 -5.44 11.57 -6.38
N ILE A 179 -6.16 12.28 -5.55
CA ILE A 179 -5.71 13.51 -4.88
C ILE A 179 -5.90 13.31 -3.39
N GLU A 180 -4.88 13.59 -2.60
CA GLU A 180 -4.94 13.55 -1.13
C GLU A 180 -4.47 14.88 -0.53
N GLN A 181 -5.06 15.25 0.60
CA GLN A 181 -4.62 16.37 1.40
C GLN A 181 -4.28 15.90 2.81
N GLU A 182 -3.03 16.07 3.19
CA GLU A 182 -2.53 15.74 4.52
C GLU A 182 -3.09 16.67 5.61
N GLU A 183 -2.89 16.31 6.88
CA GLU A 183 -3.21 17.17 8.04
C GLU A 183 -2.51 18.54 7.95
N SER A 184 -1.32 18.60 7.37
CA SER A 184 -0.56 19.85 7.09
C SER A 184 -1.24 20.80 6.11
N GLY A 185 -2.25 20.31 5.37
CA GLY A 185 -2.91 21.03 4.28
C GLY A 185 -2.23 20.86 2.92
N LEU A 186 -1.07 20.19 2.86
CA LEU A 186 -0.37 19.89 1.62
C LEU A 186 -1.20 18.93 0.75
N MET A 187 -1.27 19.23 -0.54
CA MET A 187 -2.01 18.39 -1.49
C MET A 187 -1.05 17.60 -2.39
N HIS A 188 -1.28 16.32 -2.45
CA HIS A 188 -0.57 15.39 -3.34
C HIS A 188 -1.50 14.88 -4.44
N THR A 189 -0.93 14.65 -5.61
CA THR A 189 -1.62 14.08 -6.76
C THR A 189 -0.84 12.90 -7.31
N LYS A 190 -1.50 11.79 -7.61
CA LYS A 190 -0.85 10.60 -8.18
C LYS A 190 -1.55 10.17 -9.47
N GLY A 191 -0.77 9.71 -10.44
CA GLY A 191 -1.23 9.02 -11.64
C GLY A 191 -1.79 9.89 -12.76
N PHE A 192 -1.71 11.20 -12.67
CA PHE A 192 -2.15 12.11 -13.72
C PHE A 192 -1.00 12.41 -14.69
N ARG A 193 -1.16 12.03 -15.96
CA ARG A 193 -0.20 12.32 -17.04
C ARG A 193 -0.53 13.63 -17.78
N ASP A 194 -1.80 14.00 -17.79
CA ASP A 194 -2.31 15.22 -18.45
C ASP A 194 -2.40 16.33 -17.38
N GLU A 195 -1.50 17.31 -17.46
CA GLU A 195 -1.41 18.40 -16.48
C GLU A 195 -2.67 19.29 -16.53
N VAL A 196 -3.32 19.47 -17.67
CA VAL A 196 -4.55 20.27 -17.78
C VAL A 196 -5.69 19.57 -17.03
N LYS A 197 -5.88 18.28 -17.26
CA LYS A 197 -6.88 17.48 -16.55
C LYS A 197 -6.60 17.45 -15.06
N LYS A 198 -5.34 17.24 -14.66
CA LYS A 198 -4.90 17.28 -13.27
C LYS A 198 -5.26 18.60 -12.61
N GLN A 199 -4.90 19.74 -13.25
CA GLN A 199 -5.16 21.06 -12.70
C GLN A 199 -6.66 21.36 -12.59
N ASN A 200 -7.46 20.97 -13.59
CA ASN A 200 -8.91 21.12 -13.56
C ASN A 200 -9.54 20.33 -12.41
N LEU A 201 -9.15 19.07 -12.26
CA LEU A 201 -9.64 18.21 -11.18
C LEU A 201 -9.21 18.74 -9.80
N LEU A 202 -7.97 19.18 -9.66
CA LEU A 202 -7.47 19.79 -8.44
C LEU A 202 -8.29 21.02 -8.03
N ASN A 203 -8.67 21.87 -9.01
CA ASN A 203 -9.52 23.03 -8.76
C ASN A 203 -10.93 22.65 -8.32
N ILE A 204 -11.51 21.57 -8.91
CA ILE A 204 -12.81 21.04 -8.52
C ILE A 204 -12.75 20.54 -7.08
N VAL A 205 -11.77 19.71 -6.75
CA VAL A 205 -11.57 19.15 -5.40
C VAL A 205 -11.36 20.28 -4.37
N LYS A 206 -10.53 21.29 -4.66
CA LYS A 206 -10.33 22.45 -3.78
C LYS A 206 -11.62 23.22 -3.51
N ARG A 207 -12.48 23.41 -4.54
CA ARG A 207 -13.78 24.08 -4.37
C ARG A 207 -14.70 23.25 -3.49
N GLU A 208 -14.76 21.95 -3.70
CA GLU A 208 -15.59 21.05 -2.90
C GLU A 208 -15.14 21.01 -1.44
N ILE A 209 -13.83 20.94 -1.18
CA ILE A 209 -13.25 21.04 0.17
C ILE A 209 -13.66 22.36 0.83
N ARG A 210 -13.55 23.49 0.09
CA ARG A 210 -13.96 24.80 0.62
C ARG A 210 -15.45 24.83 0.95
N ARG A 211 -16.30 24.32 0.06
CA ARG A 211 -17.75 24.22 0.28
C ARG A 211 -18.06 23.47 1.55
N ARG A 212 -17.50 22.25 1.72
CA ARG A 212 -17.73 21.43 2.93
C ARG A 212 -17.25 22.10 4.21
N LYS A 213 -16.15 22.86 4.16
CA LYS A 213 -15.67 23.65 5.31
C LYS A 213 -16.65 24.75 5.69
N LEU A 214 -17.24 25.43 4.71
CA LEU A 214 -18.24 26.47 4.94
C LEU A 214 -19.53 25.86 5.51
N ASP A 215 -20.01 24.75 4.93
CA ASP A 215 -21.18 24.02 5.41
C ASP A 215 -21.03 23.60 6.89
N LYS A 216 -19.83 23.16 7.30
CA LYS A 216 -19.51 22.83 8.71
C LYS A 216 -19.52 24.07 9.64
N LEU A 217 -19.31 25.26 9.11
CA LEU A 217 -19.36 26.52 9.86
C LEU A 217 -20.75 27.15 9.85
N GLY A 218 -21.70 26.58 9.11
CA GLY A 218 -23.06 27.09 8.96
C GLY A 218 -23.14 28.35 8.08
N ILE A 219 -22.19 28.53 7.15
CA ILE A 219 -22.09 29.67 6.25
C ILE A 219 -22.44 29.25 4.82
#